data_c02f1899617f01d80c02d1374b2b67f3
#
_entry.id   c02f1899617f01d80c02d1374b2b67f3
#
_cell.length_a   1.000
_cell.length_b   1.000
_cell.length_c   1.000
_cell.angle_alpha   90.00
_cell.angle_beta   90.00
_cell.angle_gamma   90.00
#
_symmetry.space_group_name_H-M   'P 1'
#
loop_
_entity.id
_entity.type
_entity.pdbx_description
1 polymer ?
#
loop_
_entity_poly.entity_id
_entity_poly.type
_entity_poly.pdbx_seq_one_letter_code
_entity_poly.pdbx_strand_id
1 'polypeptide(L)'
;ATVSLTIKWDAGTNGGTIDGKASITTTGKPNATATAPTSTPVKTGHAFKGWYTSASGGNLYNTVTITAAKTFYAQFTANSYSITWDLSNGNTETTKQAYGEALVLPTEPTRKNAEFLGWFTEANGGTQIDANTVYKTDGDSTYYAHWEITEVFSVTVPVTLPLVVDEGGEVHVGAAEIINASTGDVIVSSVSIS
;
A
#
# COMPACT_ATOMS: atom_id res chain seq x y z
N ALA A 1 -37.81 -2.17 47.11
CA ALA A 1 -36.62 -1.89 46.31
C ALA A 1 -36.87 -2.42 44.89
N THR A 2 -36.77 -1.58 43.86
CA THR A 2 -36.88 -1.99 42.46
C THR A 2 -35.57 -2.69 42.09
N VAL A 3 -35.61 -3.96 41.74
CA VAL A 3 -34.46 -4.69 41.22
C VAL A 3 -34.11 -4.12 39.85
N SER A 4 -32.83 -3.75 39.65
CA SER A 4 -32.29 -3.29 38.38
C SER A 4 -31.17 -4.22 37.92
N LEU A 5 -31.19 -4.62 36.67
CA LEU A 5 -30.17 -5.47 36.03
C LEU A 5 -29.21 -4.63 35.25
N THR A 6 -27.92 -4.90 35.36
CA THR A 6 -26.86 -4.23 34.62
C THR A 6 -26.60 -4.93 33.28
N ILE A 7 -26.56 -4.15 32.22
CA ILE A 7 -26.19 -4.60 30.88
C ILE A 7 -24.90 -3.89 30.50
N LYS A 8 -23.84 -4.66 30.22
CA LYS A 8 -22.57 -4.16 29.74
C LYS A 8 -22.54 -4.22 28.22
N TRP A 9 -22.12 -3.13 27.59
CA TRP A 9 -21.85 -3.02 26.17
C TRP A 9 -20.34 -2.86 25.99
N ASP A 10 -19.69 -3.95 25.59
CA ASP A 10 -18.23 -4.08 25.55
C ASP A 10 -17.72 -3.95 24.12
N ALA A 11 -17.02 -2.87 23.83
CA ALA A 11 -16.30 -2.66 22.57
C ALA A 11 -14.81 -3.01 22.69
N GLY A 12 -14.26 -2.92 23.92
CA GLY A 12 -12.82 -3.04 24.18
C GLY A 12 -12.27 -4.44 23.99
N THR A 13 -13.06 -5.48 24.28
CA THR A 13 -12.63 -6.87 24.07
C THR A 13 -12.19 -7.13 22.62
N ASN A 14 -12.82 -6.47 21.63
CA ASN A 14 -12.47 -6.56 20.23
C ASN A 14 -11.67 -5.36 19.71
N GLY A 15 -11.03 -4.61 20.62
CA GLY A 15 -10.13 -3.51 20.31
C GLY A 15 -10.81 -2.23 19.84
N GLY A 16 -12.11 -2.08 20.10
CA GLY A 16 -12.85 -0.85 19.81
C GLY A 16 -13.08 0.00 21.07
N THR A 17 -13.74 1.14 20.88
CA THR A 17 -14.21 2.01 21.95
C THR A 17 -15.63 2.48 21.67
N ILE A 18 -16.35 2.84 22.71
CA ILE A 18 -17.64 3.51 22.66
C ILE A 18 -17.57 4.74 23.57
N ASP A 19 -17.86 5.93 23.05
CA ASP A 19 -17.69 7.22 23.76
C ASP A 19 -16.30 7.34 24.42
N GLY A 20 -15.24 6.88 23.72
CA GLY A 20 -13.86 6.88 24.21
C GLY A 20 -13.56 5.85 25.31
N LYS A 21 -14.49 4.96 25.66
CA LYS A 21 -14.33 3.94 26.71
C LYS A 21 -14.34 2.54 26.10
N ALA A 22 -13.69 1.59 26.78
CA ALA A 22 -13.73 0.18 26.38
C ALA A 22 -15.14 -0.41 26.50
N SER A 23 -15.95 0.07 27.43
CA SER A 23 -17.34 -0.36 27.59
C SER A 23 -18.17 0.70 28.30
N ILE A 24 -19.48 0.64 28.09
CA ILE A 24 -20.47 1.39 28.86
C ILE A 24 -21.51 0.43 29.46
N THR A 25 -22.29 0.91 30.44
CA THR A 25 -23.37 0.13 31.06
C THR A 25 -24.69 0.86 30.93
N THR A 26 -25.73 0.09 30.71
CA THR A 26 -27.12 0.54 30.86
C THR A 26 -27.79 -0.31 31.95
N THR A 27 -28.91 0.15 32.46
CA THR A 27 -29.69 -0.60 33.43
C THR A 27 -31.10 -0.82 32.94
N GLY A 28 -31.69 -1.96 33.27
CA GLY A 28 -33.05 -2.29 32.92
C GLY A 28 -33.76 -3.06 34.02
N LYS A 29 -35.08 -3.01 34.04
CA LYS A 29 -35.89 -3.84 34.94
C LYS A 29 -35.83 -5.31 34.49
N PRO A 30 -35.94 -6.29 35.39
CA PRO A 30 -36.15 -7.68 34.99
C PRO A 30 -37.35 -7.80 34.04
N ASN A 31 -37.20 -8.65 33.04
CA ASN A 31 -38.17 -8.87 31.96
C ASN A 31 -38.45 -7.66 31.05
N ALA A 32 -37.70 -6.58 31.18
CA ALA A 32 -37.71 -5.51 30.19
C ALA A 32 -36.80 -5.84 28.99
N THR A 33 -37.03 -5.15 27.87
CA THR A 33 -36.11 -5.22 26.73
C THR A 33 -34.83 -4.43 27.03
N ALA A 34 -33.68 -5.01 26.76
CA ALA A 34 -32.41 -4.29 26.77
C ALA A 34 -32.46 -3.16 25.73
N THR A 35 -31.96 -1.99 26.07
CA THR A 35 -31.83 -0.89 25.13
C THR A 35 -30.35 -0.70 24.80
N ALA A 36 -30.01 -0.89 23.52
CA ALA A 36 -28.66 -0.65 23.06
C ALA A 36 -28.28 0.84 23.16
N PRO A 37 -26.98 1.15 23.34
CA PRO A 37 -26.52 2.53 23.26
C PRO A 37 -26.86 3.18 21.94
N THR A 38 -27.10 4.48 21.96
CA THR A 38 -27.31 5.27 20.74
C THR A 38 -25.99 5.59 20.03
N SER A 39 -24.89 5.64 20.79
CA SER A 39 -23.54 5.82 20.24
C SER A 39 -23.07 4.56 19.53
N THR A 40 -22.43 4.74 18.38
CA THR A 40 -21.82 3.64 17.62
C THR A 40 -20.39 3.40 18.08
N PRO A 41 -19.99 2.16 18.41
CA PRO A 41 -18.61 1.85 18.68
C PRO A 41 -17.71 2.10 17.47
N VAL A 42 -16.45 2.52 17.74
CA VAL A 42 -15.44 2.78 16.73
C VAL A 42 -14.21 1.90 16.95
N LYS A 43 -13.61 1.49 15.85
CA LYS A 43 -12.31 0.81 15.80
C LYS A 43 -11.63 1.22 14.51
N THR A 44 -10.38 1.74 14.61
CA THR A 44 -9.60 2.19 13.46
C THR A 44 -9.54 1.12 12.38
N GLY A 45 -9.79 1.49 11.15
CA GLY A 45 -9.76 0.61 10.00
C GLY A 45 -10.88 -0.43 9.94
N HIS A 46 -11.93 -0.31 10.75
CA HIS A 46 -13.01 -1.29 10.81
C HIS A 46 -14.38 -0.65 10.87
N ALA A 47 -15.34 -1.29 10.23
CA ALA A 47 -16.75 -0.96 10.35
C ALA A 47 -17.39 -1.74 11.52
N PHE A 48 -18.25 -1.07 12.29
CA PHE A 48 -19.05 -1.71 13.32
C PHE A 48 -20.09 -2.65 12.67
N LYS A 49 -20.05 -3.92 13.05
CA LYS A 49 -20.93 -4.97 12.53
C LYS A 49 -22.21 -5.11 13.34
N GLY A 50 -22.12 -4.82 14.64
CA GLY A 50 -23.26 -4.95 15.58
C GLY A 50 -22.82 -5.40 16.95
N TRP A 51 -23.81 -5.45 17.86
CA TRP A 51 -23.64 -6.02 19.18
C TRP A 51 -23.98 -7.51 19.16
N TYR A 52 -23.17 -8.34 19.81
CA TYR A 52 -23.32 -9.80 19.80
C TYR A 52 -23.28 -10.38 21.20
N THR A 53 -23.84 -11.56 21.37
CA THR A 53 -23.84 -12.27 22.67
C THR A 53 -22.49 -12.85 23.06
N SER A 54 -21.52 -12.85 22.15
CA SER A 54 -20.13 -13.31 22.34
C SER A 54 -19.16 -12.39 21.61
N ALA A 55 -17.92 -12.33 22.10
CA ALA A 55 -16.86 -11.54 21.47
C ALA A 55 -16.52 -12.04 20.04
N SER A 56 -16.65 -13.35 19.82
CA SER A 56 -16.51 -13.98 18.49
C SER A 56 -17.71 -14.89 18.25
N GLY A 57 -18.29 -14.83 17.06
CA GLY A 57 -19.54 -15.54 16.77
C GLY A 57 -20.72 -15.03 17.61
N GLY A 58 -21.53 -15.96 18.11
CA GLY A 58 -22.73 -15.63 18.90
C GLY A 58 -23.86 -15.07 18.05
N ASN A 59 -24.95 -14.72 18.70
CA ASN A 59 -26.13 -14.14 18.04
C ASN A 59 -26.03 -12.61 18.03
N LEU A 60 -26.40 -12.03 16.89
CA LEU A 60 -26.59 -10.58 16.78
C LEU A 60 -27.65 -10.14 17.79
N TYR A 61 -27.34 -9.08 18.53
CA TYR A 61 -28.32 -8.41 19.35
C TYR A 61 -29.46 -7.87 18.45
N ASN A 62 -30.61 -8.37 18.73
CA ASN A 62 -31.89 -7.82 18.32
C ASN A 62 -32.64 -7.55 19.62
N THR A 63 -33.83 -7.17 19.71
CA THR A 63 -34.55 -6.97 20.96
C THR A 63 -34.43 -8.19 21.92
N VAL A 64 -33.73 -8.05 23.05
CA VAL A 64 -33.50 -9.12 24.01
C VAL A 64 -34.17 -8.77 25.35
N THR A 65 -35.02 -9.65 25.83
CA THR A 65 -35.59 -9.56 27.21
C THR A 65 -34.52 -9.89 28.25
N ILE A 66 -34.35 -9.03 29.23
CA ILE A 66 -33.32 -9.19 30.28
C ILE A 66 -33.89 -9.94 31.49
N THR A 67 -33.34 -11.11 31.75
CA THR A 67 -33.67 -11.91 32.93
C THR A 67 -32.55 -11.93 33.96
N ALA A 68 -31.34 -11.54 33.54
CA ALA A 68 -30.14 -11.44 34.37
C ALA A 68 -29.20 -10.36 33.84
N ALA A 69 -28.17 -9.97 34.58
CA ALA A 69 -27.07 -9.14 34.08
C ALA A 69 -26.42 -9.80 32.88
N LYS A 70 -26.11 -9.01 31.83
CA LYS A 70 -25.62 -9.53 30.55
C LYS A 70 -24.57 -8.60 29.94
N THR A 71 -23.65 -9.20 29.19
CA THR A 71 -22.69 -8.46 28.38
C THR A 71 -22.99 -8.71 26.88
N PHE A 72 -22.99 -7.64 26.10
CA PHE A 72 -22.97 -7.67 24.65
C PHE A 72 -21.62 -7.13 24.17
N TYR A 73 -21.10 -7.73 23.12
CA TYR A 73 -19.79 -7.42 22.55
C TYR A 73 -19.95 -6.77 21.19
N ALA A 74 -19.28 -5.65 20.98
CA ALA A 74 -19.17 -5.08 19.66
C ALA A 74 -18.33 -6.01 18.78
N GLN A 75 -18.83 -6.36 17.62
CA GLN A 75 -18.02 -6.99 16.58
C GLN A 75 -17.79 -6.01 15.42
N PHE A 76 -16.65 -6.17 14.76
CA PHE A 76 -16.18 -5.29 13.70
C PHE A 76 -15.74 -6.10 12.49
N THR A 77 -15.83 -5.49 11.31
CA THR A 77 -15.31 -6.02 10.06
C THR A 77 -14.22 -5.09 9.56
N ALA A 78 -13.07 -5.61 9.17
CA ALA A 78 -12.02 -4.81 8.58
C ALA A 78 -12.53 -4.11 7.30
N ASN A 79 -12.20 -2.84 7.17
CA ASN A 79 -12.47 -2.07 5.96
C ASN A 79 -11.52 -2.55 4.84
N SER A 80 -11.98 -2.42 3.61
CA SER A 80 -11.16 -2.69 2.43
C SER A 80 -10.93 -1.40 1.66
N TYR A 81 -9.66 -1.14 1.37
CA TYR A 81 -9.19 0.07 0.69
C TYR A 81 -8.60 -0.25 -0.67
N SER A 82 -8.53 0.75 -1.53
CA SER A 82 -7.85 0.65 -2.82
C SER A 82 -6.37 0.96 -2.62
N ILE A 83 -5.51 0.09 -3.16
CA ILE A 83 -4.08 0.36 -3.28
C ILE A 83 -3.79 0.65 -4.75
N THR A 84 -3.24 1.81 -5.02
CA THR A 84 -2.72 2.16 -6.34
C THR A 84 -1.22 1.86 -6.36
N TRP A 85 -0.78 1.09 -7.34
CA TRP A 85 0.61 0.77 -7.62
C TRP A 85 1.05 1.60 -8.81
N ASP A 86 1.82 2.65 -8.57
CA ASP A 86 2.38 3.51 -9.61
C ASP A 86 3.68 2.87 -10.13
N LEU A 87 3.67 2.47 -11.38
CA LEU A 87 4.82 1.81 -12.01
C LEU A 87 5.95 2.79 -12.37
N SER A 88 5.80 4.08 -12.06
CA SER A 88 6.77 5.14 -12.38
C SER A 88 7.16 5.19 -13.87
N ASN A 89 6.21 4.81 -14.74
CA ASN A 89 6.34 4.82 -16.20
C ASN A 89 5.09 5.41 -16.88
N GLY A 90 4.21 6.05 -16.11
CA GLY A 90 2.93 6.60 -16.55
C GLY A 90 1.75 5.63 -16.46
N ASN A 91 1.98 4.39 -16.03
CA ASN A 91 0.93 3.39 -15.81
C ASN A 91 0.73 3.12 -14.31
N THR A 92 -0.46 2.67 -13.96
CA THR A 92 -0.84 2.26 -12.60
C THR A 92 -1.62 0.97 -12.62
N GLU A 93 -1.53 0.21 -11.53
CA GLU A 93 -2.39 -0.93 -11.23
C GLU A 93 -3.16 -0.65 -9.95
N THR A 94 -4.28 -1.33 -9.72
CA THR A 94 -5.08 -1.15 -8.50
C THR A 94 -5.48 -2.51 -7.94
N THR A 95 -5.27 -2.68 -6.63
CA THR A 95 -5.71 -3.86 -5.88
C THR A 95 -6.58 -3.45 -4.70
N LYS A 96 -7.26 -4.43 -4.07
CA LYS A 96 -7.98 -4.22 -2.82
C LYS A 96 -7.20 -4.83 -1.66
N GLN A 97 -7.16 -4.11 -0.54
CA GLN A 97 -6.42 -4.50 0.64
C GLN A 97 -7.26 -4.32 1.89
N ALA A 98 -7.39 -5.37 2.70
CA ALA A 98 -8.04 -5.27 4.00
C ALA A 98 -7.12 -4.64 5.04
N TYR A 99 -7.68 -3.79 5.90
CA TYR A 99 -6.95 -3.20 7.02
C TYR A 99 -6.47 -4.29 7.98
N GLY A 100 -5.21 -4.22 8.39
CA GLY A 100 -4.60 -5.15 9.33
C GLY A 100 -4.04 -6.43 8.71
N GLU A 101 -4.24 -6.65 7.41
CA GLU A 101 -3.68 -7.79 6.69
C GLU A 101 -2.34 -7.42 6.01
N ALA A 102 -1.52 -8.43 5.74
CA ALA A 102 -0.30 -8.26 4.96
C ALA A 102 -0.61 -7.82 3.53
N LEU A 103 0.23 -6.95 2.97
CA LEU A 103 0.04 -6.44 1.60
C LEU A 103 0.10 -7.56 0.57
N VAL A 104 -0.86 -7.54 -0.36
CA VAL A 104 -0.81 -8.37 -1.57
C VAL A 104 -0.15 -7.56 -2.66
N LEU A 105 1.15 -7.83 -2.90
CA LEU A 105 1.91 -7.14 -3.92
C LEU A 105 1.46 -7.59 -5.32
N PRO A 106 1.44 -6.69 -6.33
CA PRO A 106 1.22 -7.09 -7.72
C PRO A 106 2.42 -7.88 -8.25
N THR A 107 2.25 -8.45 -9.44
CA THR A 107 3.36 -9.04 -10.18
C THR A 107 4.45 -8.00 -10.38
N GLU A 108 5.71 -8.42 -10.24
CA GLU A 108 6.85 -7.55 -10.45
C GLU A 108 6.81 -6.94 -11.86
N PRO A 109 6.80 -5.60 -11.96
CA PRO A 109 6.71 -4.93 -13.23
C PRO A 109 8.05 -4.99 -13.97
N THR A 110 8.00 -4.83 -15.28
CA THR A 110 9.20 -4.76 -16.12
C THR A 110 9.31 -3.40 -16.80
N ARG A 111 10.53 -2.91 -16.94
CA ARG A 111 10.85 -1.67 -17.65
C ARG A 111 12.12 -1.85 -18.46
N LYS A 112 12.10 -1.39 -19.73
CA LYS A 112 13.28 -1.46 -20.60
C LYS A 112 14.44 -0.66 -20.01
N ASN A 113 15.62 -1.26 -20.01
CA ASN A 113 16.87 -0.65 -19.50
C ASN A 113 16.77 -0.18 -18.03
N ALA A 114 16.03 -0.93 -17.20
CA ALA A 114 15.92 -0.64 -15.79
C ALA A 114 15.72 -1.94 -15.01
N GLU A 115 16.29 -2.00 -13.82
CA GLU A 115 16.08 -3.04 -12.83
C GLU A 115 15.06 -2.57 -11.79
N PHE A 116 14.13 -3.43 -11.42
CA PHE A 116 13.13 -3.12 -10.42
C PHE A 116 13.74 -3.25 -9.02
N LEU A 117 13.73 -2.16 -8.24
CA LEU A 117 14.28 -2.11 -6.89
C LEU A 117 13.26 -2.46 -5.80
N GLY A 118 11.98 -2.45 -6.13
CA GLY A 118 10.89 -2.73 -5.19
C GLY A 118 9.82 -1.65 -5.18
N TRP A 119 8.86 -1.85 -4.30
CA TRP A 119 7.78 -0.91 -4.04
C TRP A 119 8.10 -0.03 -2.84
N PHE A 120 7.78 1.27 -2.90
CA PHE A 120 8.09 2.28 -1.90
C PHE A 120 6.88 3.14 -1.56
N THR A 121 6.90 3.74 -0.36
CA THR A 121 5.81 4.61 0.13
C THR A 121 5.75 5.97 -0.57
N GLU A 122 6.80 6.38 -1.26
CA GLU A 122 6.93 7.68 -1.93
C GLU A 122 7.58 7.51 -3.30
N ALA A 123 7.29 8.40 -4.23
CA ALA A 123 7.86 8.38 -5.59
C ALA A 123 9.38 8.58 -5.61
N ASN A 124 9.92 9.32 -4.62
CA ASN A 124 11.35 9.54 -4.45
C ASN A 124 11.72 9.31 -2.98
N GLY A 125 12.58 8.34 -2.71
CA GLY A 125 12.91 7.92 -1.35
C GLY A 125 11.77 7.12 -0.72
N GLY A 126 11.37 7.46 0.50
CA GLY A 126 10.36 6.71 1.24
C GLY A 126 10.88 5.39 1.81
N THR A 127 9.98 4.58 2.32
CA THR A 127 10.28 3.27 2.91
C THR A 127 9.89 2.17 1.93
N GLN A 128 10.81 1.23 1.71
CA GLN A 128 10.50 0.02 0.94
C GLN A 128 9.48 -0.83 1.68
N ILE A 129 8.52 -1.36 0.94
CA ILE A 129 7.49 -2.28 1.43
C ILE A 129 7.67 -3.66 0.79
N ASP A 130 7.19 -4.67 1.50
CA ASP A 130 7.23 -6.07 1.08
C ASP A 130 5.91 -6.79 1.41
N ALA A 131 5.84 -8.07 1.08
CA ALA A 131 4.67 -8.91 1.36
C ALA A 131 4.43 -9.18 2.86
N ASN A 132 5.37 -8.81 3.77
CA ASN A 132 5.19 -8.89 5.21
C ASN A 132 4.69 -7.57 5.80
N THR A 133 4.68 -6.50 5.01
CA THR A 133 4.20 -5.19 5.42
C THR A 133 2.70 -5.25 5.68
N VAL A 134 2.29 -4.99 6.93
CA VAL A 134 0.88 -4.99 7.33
C VAL A 134 0.25 -3.63 6.99
N TYR A 135 -0.86 -3.66 6.26
CA TYR A 135 -1.60 -2.45 5.87
C TYR A 135 -2.34 -1.84 7.06
N LYS A 136 -1.92 -0.66 7.52
CA LYS A 136 -2.50 0.05 8.69
C LYS A 136 -2.97 1.48 8.38
N THR A 137 -3.07 1.84 7.11
CA THR A 137 -3.63 3.12 6.70
C THR A 137 -5.16 3.01 6.66
N ASP A 138 -5.84 3.92 7.35
CA ASP A 138 -7.31 4.00 7.37
C ASP A 138 -7.80 4.86 6.19
N GLY A 139 -7.61 4.35 4.97
CA GLY A 139 -7.90 5.01 3.70
C GLY A 139 -7.17 4.36 2.54
N ASP A 140 -7.37 4.86 1.34
CA ASP A 140 -6.66 4.43 0.14
C ASP A 140 -5.18 4.87 0.20
N SER A 141 -4.30 4.15 -0.48
CA SER A 141 -2.86 4.45 -0.53
C SER A 141 -2.30 4.26 -1.92
N THR A 142 -1.18 4.94 -2.21
CA THR A 142 -0.39 4.73 -3.42
C THR A 142 1.02 4.29 -3.01
N TYR A 143 1.53 3.26 -3.70
CA TYR A 143 2.91 2.82 -3.62
C TYR A 143 3.56 2.96 -4.99
N TYR A 144 4.87 3.20 -5.01
CA TYR A 144 5.63 3.60 -6.18
C TYR A 144 6.71 2.58 -6.49
N ALA A 145 6.80 2.15 -7.75
CA ALA A 145 7.91 1.35 -8.22
C ALA A 145 9.19 2.21 -8.29
N HIS A 146 10.27 1.75 -7.66
CA HIS A 146 11.58 2.34 -7.88
C HIS A 146 12.39 1.50 -8.85
N TRP A 147 13.25 2.19 -9.62
CA TRP A 147 14.01 1.61 -10.71
C TRP A 147 15.46 2.06 -10.66
N GLU A 148 16.36 1.14 -10.87
CA GLU A 148 17.73 1.43 -11.24
C GLU A 148 17.85 1.41 -12.76
N ILE A 149 18.26 2.54 -13.35
CA ILE A 149 18.42 2.62 -14.80
C ILE A 149 19.74 1.94 -15.16
N THR A 150 19.66 0.86 -15.92
CA THR A 150 20.81 0.21 -16.50
C THR A 150 21.25 1.01 -17.73
N GLU A 151 22.44 1.60 -17.68
CA GLU A 151 22.95 2.37 -18.81
C GLU A 151 23.11 1.47 -20.02
N VAL A 152 22.49 1.86 -21.13
CA VAL A 152 22.74 1.24 -22.42
C VAL A 152 23.82 2.06 -23.11
N PHE A 153 25.01 1.51 -23.11
CA PHE A 153 26.11 2.08 -23.85
C PHE A 153 25.94 1.71 -25.34
N SER A 154 25.63 2.66 -26.19
CA SER A 154 25.55 2.45 -27.64
C SER A 154 26.34 3.53 -28.35
N VAL A 155 27.44 3.12 -28.98
CA VAL A 155 28.26 4.00 -29.80
C VAL A 155 28.19 3.49 -31.25
N THR A 156 27.76 4.35 -32.16
CA THR A 156 27.83 4.07 -33.60
C THR A 156 29.10 4.66 -34.17
N VAL A 157 29.97 3.80 -34.64
CA VAL A 157 31.21 4.21 -35.33
C VAL A 157 30.98 3.98 -36.84
N PRO A 158 31.24 4.97 -37.71
CA PRO A 158 31.11 4.75 -39.12
C PRO A 158 32.11 3.67 -39.60
N VAL A 159 31.64 2.74 -40.44
CA VAL A 159 32.45 1.64 -40.98
C VAL A 159 33.49 2.15 -42.01
N THR A 160 33.26 3.32 -42.60
CA THR A 160 34.14 3.95 -43.55
C THR A 160 34.58 5.32 -43.09
N LEU A 161 35.89 5.50 -42.95
CA LEU A 161 36.51 6.81 -42.74
C LEU A 161 36.89 7.39 -44.10
N PRO A 162 36.46 8.60 -44.42
CA PRO A 162 36.86 9.22 -45.67
C PRO A 162 38.37 9.49 -45.64
N LEU A 163 39.06 8.98 -46.63
CA LEU A 163 40.48 9.30 -46.87
C LEU A 163 40.58 10.53 -47.73
N VAL A 164 41.31 11.52 -47.30
CA VAL A 164 41.58 12.76 -48.03
C VAL A 164 43.05 12.74 -48.38
N VAL A 165 43.34 12.92 -49.67
CA VAL A 165 44.70 13.09 -50.19
C VAL A 165 44.97 14.59 -50.33
N ASP A 166 46.03 15.10 -49.68
CA ASP A 166 46.39 16.49 -49.78
C ASP A 166 47.21 16.78 -51.06
N GLU A 167 47.53 18.04 -51.32
CA GLU A 167 48.26 18.46 -52.52
C GLU A 167 49.70 17.88 -52.53
N GLY A 168 50.22 17.42 -51.44
CA GLY A 168 51.54 16.74 -51.30
C GLY A 168 51.46 15.24 -51.56
N GLY A 169 50.26 14.68 -51.75
CA GLY A 169 50.04 13.25 -51.93
C GLY A 169 49.96 12.45 -50.62
N GLU A 170 49.94 13.12 -49.47
CA GLU A 170 49.76 12.45 -48.21
C GLU A 170 48.28 12.09 -47.96
N VAL A 171 48.07 10.90 -47.39
CA VAL A 171 46.72 10.39 -47.10
C VAL A 171 46.36 10.69 -45.63
N HIS A 172 45.31 11.47 -45.47
CA HIS A 172 44.79 11.80 -44.15
C HIS A 172 43.41 11.18 -43.96
N VAL A 173 43.12 10.80 -42.70
CA VAL A 173 41.75 10.40 -42.34
C VAL A 173 40.91 11.66 -42.18
N GLY A 174 39.85 11.76 -42.96
CA GLY A 174 38.88 12.86 -42.84
C GLY A 174 38.14 12.82 -41.45
N ALA A 175 37.47 13.92 -41.15
CA ALA A 175 36.70 14.01 -39.93
C ALA A 175 35.58 12.94 -39.88
N ALA A 176 35.54 12.19 -38.81
CA ALA A 176 34.46 11.26 -38.54
C ALA A 176 33.73 11.72 -37.27
N GLU A 177 32.42 11.61 -37.29
CA GLU A 177 31.59 11.92 -36.15
C GLU A 177 31.25 10.63 -35.37
N ILE A 178 31.48 10.62 -34.06
CA ILE A 178 31.03 9.56 -33.17
C ILE A 178 29.73 10.05 -32.54
N ILE A 179 28.64 9.38 -32.87
CA ILE A 179 27.32 9.71 -32.31
C ILE A 179 27.12 8.94 -31.01
N ASN A 180 26.99 9.66 -29.93
CA ASN A 180 26.60 9.10 -28.66
C ASN A 180 25.06 8.95 -28.62
N ALA A 181 24.56 7.73 -28.76
CA ALA A 181 23.15 7.40 -28.64
C ALA A 181 22.81 6.83 -27.24
N SER A 182 23.74 6.90 -26.28
CA SER A 182 23.50 6.49 -24.90
C SER A 182 22.77 7.58 -24.11
N THR A 183 22.21 7.21 -22.96
CA THR A 183 21.52 8.14 -22.05
C THR A 183 22.48 8.93 -21.15
N GLY A 184 23.78 8.61 -21.17
CA GLY A 184 24.81 9.25 -20.36
C GLY A 184 25.95 9.83 -21.21
N ASP A 185 26.82 10.60 -20.59
CA ASP A 185 28.01 11.17 -21.22
C ASP A 185 29.03 10.07 -21.54
N VAL A 186 29.58 10.09 -22.75
CA VAL A 186 30.64 9.17 -23.19
C VAL A 186 31.93 9.93 -23.31
N ILE A 187 32.93 9.53 -22.53
CA ILE A 187 34.30 10.05 -22.61
C ILE A 187 35.13 9.08 -23.46
N VAL A 188 35.58 9.53 -24.63
CA VAL A 188 36.52 8.78 -25.46
C VAL A 188 37.92 9.06 -24.97
N SER A 189 38.53 8.09 -24.28
CA SER A 189 39.90 8.25 -23.68
C SER A 189 41.03 7.94 -24.65
N SER A 190 40.79 7.12 -25.68
CA SER A 190 41.78 6.83 -26.74
C SER A 190 41.12 6.28 -28.00
N VAL A 191 41.66 6.58 -29.15
CA VAL A 191 41.36 5.97 -30.43
C VAL A 191 42.65 5.40 -30.99
N SER A 192 42.67 4.11 -31.33
CA SER A 192 43.80 3.47 -32.03
C SER A 192 43.32 2.91 -33.36
N ILE A 193 44.13 3.12 -34.39
CA ILE A 193 43.90 2.58 -35.75
C ILE A 193 45.00 1.52 -35.94
N SER A 194 44.61 0.32 -36.32
CA SER A 194 45.51 -0.78 -36.66
C SER A 194 45.32 -1.20 -38.10
#